data_781082bf99111134495c4d8b8f3f3715
#
_entry.id   781082bf99111134495c4d8b8f3f3715
#
_cell.length_a   1.000
_cell.length_b   1.000
_cell.length_c   1.000
_cell.angle_alpha   90.00
_cell.angle_beta   90.00
_cell.angle_gamma   90.00
#
_symmetry.space_group_name_H-M   'P 1'
#
loop_
_entity.id
_entity.type
_entity.pdbx_description
1 polymer ?
#
loop_
_entity_poly.entity_id
_entity_poly.type
_entity_poly.pdbx_seq_one_letter_code
_entity_poly.pdbx_strand_id
1 'polypeptide(L)'
;MSAATISAATRRSILLLSFATFSSMAAQRLCDAMLPELSRVFAVSLAQAAQVVSVFAVVYGLAQLFYGPLGDRLGKFRIVTYATLGCSVGSIVAVFAASLDMLVAARVLVALGAAAIIPLSMAWTGDAAPHDQLQETLARVGLGTTLGIVGGQLMGGLFTDTLGWRWAFGFMALLFGVVGGLLHADWRRQRAAPRVAASGPPAARPGYVAQTLVIFTGPWSRIVLLTGFVEGAAGFGVLAIWASHLHRVMDLPLSAAGAIVALFGIGGMVYMSVARHLIRRWGQAWLAGFGVCLLGLATLVLGFVACWVASIPATLLGGFGFFMFHNTMQANATQMAPAARGMAVSFFASVLFLGQSAGVLIAASLVERIGSGFVIVLGGGIMLALGLFFARSLQRRQHKESS
;
A
#
# COMPACT_ATOMS: atom_id res chain seq x y z
N MET A 1 -10.21 24.57 29.34
CA MET A 1 -10.51 24.48 27.90
C MET A 1 -11.13 23.09 27.67
N SER A 2 -12.43 23.06 27.32
CA SER A 2 -13.11 21.79 27.03
C SER A 2 -12.46 21.19 25.77
N ALA A 3 -11.97 19.95 25.86
CA ALA A 3 -11.45 19.24 24.71
C ALA A 3 -12.56 19.15 23.65
N ALA A 4 -12.30 19.66 22.46
CA ALA A 4 -13.25 19.60 21.36
C ALA A 4 -13.44 18.13 20.97
N THR A 5 -14.57 17.53 21.33
CA THR A 5 -14.88 16.13 21.00
C THR A 5 -15.28 16.01 19.54
N ILE A 6 -14.75 14.97 18.85
CA ILE A 6 -15.15 14.65 17.48
C ILE A 6 -16.66 14.41 17.44
N SER A 7 -17.38 15.12 16.56
CA SER A 7 -18.83 14.94 16.40
C SER A 7 -19.17 13.51 15.95
N ALA A 8 -20.38 13.03 16.27
CA ALA A 8 -20.85 11.72 15.83
C ALA A 8 -20.87 11.61 14.28
N ALA A 9 -21.17 12.70 13.58
CA ALA A 9 -21.12 12.76 12.11
C ALA A 9 -19.69 12.57 11.59
N THR A 10 -18.72 13.31 12.14
CA THR A 10 -17.30 13.18 11.75
C THR A 10 -16.77 11.77 12.05
N ARG A 11 -17.13 11.19 13.22
CA ARG A 11 -16.73 9.82 13.58
C ARG A 11 -17.27 8.79 12.59
N ARG A 12 -18.52 8.93 12.13
CA ARG A 12 -19.10 8.07 11.08
C ARG A 12 -18.34 8.22 9.78
N SER A 13 -18.05 9.44 9.34
CA SER A 13 -17.27 9.69 8.11
C SER A 13 -15.89 9.03 8.18
N ILE A 14 -15.17 9.13 9.31
CA ILE A 14 -13.86 8.49 9.52
C ILE A 14 -13.99 6.97 9.42
N LEU A 15 -15.02 6.37 10.00
CA LEU A 15 -15.26 4.93 9.90
C LEU A 15 -15.50 4.50 8.44
N LEU A 16 -16.31 5.24 7.69
CA LEU A 16 -16.56 4.95 6.27
C LEU A 16 -15.29 5.10 5.42
N LEU A 17 -14.46 6.11 5.70
CA LEU A 17 -13.17 6.29 5.05
C LEU A 17 -12.21 5.14 5.40
N SER A 18 -12.25 4.60 6.62
CA SER A 18 -11.45 3.42 7.00
C SER A 18 -11.87 2.17 6.21
N PHE A 19 -13.17 1.97 5.95
CA PHE A 19 -13.63 0.91 5.07
C PHE A 19 -13.24 1.14 3.60
N ALA A 20 -13.23 2.39 3.14
CA ALA A 20 -12.79 2.71 1.79
C ALA A 20 -11.28 2.44 1.62
N THR A 21 -10.44 2.81 2.60
CA THR A 21 -9.00 2.52 2.56
C THR A 21 -8.71 1.03 2.66
N PHE A 22 -9.48 0.28 3.47
CA PHE A 22 -9.46 -1.18 3.47
C PHE A 22 -9.74 -1.75 2.08
N SER A 23 -10.84 -1.33 1.46
CA SER A 23 -11.26 -1.82 0.14
C SER A 23 -10.22 -1.52 -0.95
N SER A 24 -9.64 -0.31 -0.92
CA SER A 24 -8.58 0.10 -1.86
C SER A 24 -7.35 -0.79 -1.75
N MET A 25 -6.86 -1.03 -0.54
CA MET A 25 -5.67 -1.85 -0.32
C MET A 25 -5.96 -3.34 -0.53
N ALA A 26 -7.15 -3.82 -0.16
CA ALA A 26 -7.58 -5.18 -0.45
C ALA A 26 -7.62 -5.44 -1.95
N ALA A 27 -8.20 -4.52 -2.75
CA ALA A 27 -8.20 -4.63 -4.20
C ALA A 27 -6.80 -4.67 -4.81
N GLN A 28 -5.84 -3.95 -4.22
CA GLN A 28 -4.46 -3.97 -4.67
C GLN A 28 -3.82 -5.36 -4.48
N ARG A 29 -4.05 -6.00 -3.32
CA ARG A 29 -3.42 -7.25 -2.93
C ARG A 29 -4.17 -8.51 -3.34
N LEU A 30 -5.41 -8.35 -3.82
CA LEU A 30 -6.32 -9.44 -4.17
C LEU A 30 -5.72 -10.43 -5.17
N CYS A 31 -5.06 -9.92 -6.21
CA CYS A 31 -4.56 -10.73 -7.31
C CYS A 31 -3.24 -11.45 -7.00
N ASP A 32 -2.50 -11.07 -5.93
CA ASP A 32 -1.21 -11.68 -5.62
C ASP A 32 -1.34 -13.20 -5.42
N ALA A 33 -2.35 -13.65 -4.64
CA ALA A 33 -2.62 -15.06 -4.42
C ALA A 33 -3.28 -15.77 -5.62
N MET A 34 -3.87 -15.03 -6.57
CA MET A 34 -4.56 -15.58 -7.73
C MET A 34 -3.64 -15.87 -8.91
N LEU A 35 -2.39 -15.36 -8.92
CA LEU A 35 -1.50 -15.41 -10.09
C LEU A 35 -1.36 -16.80 -10.70
N PRO A 36 -1.18 -17.92 -9.94
CA PRO A 36 -1.10 -19.26 -10.51
C PRO A 36 -2.38 -19.65 -11.24
N GLU A 37 -3.54 -19.37 -10.68
CA GLU A 37 -4.82 -19.70 -11.27
C GLU A 37 -5.12 -18.87 -12.51
N LEU A 38 -4.80 -17.57 -12.49
CA LEU A 38 -4.95 -16.71 -13.68
C LEU A 38 -4.03 -17.16 -14.82
N SER A 39 -2.79 -17.57 -14.51
CA SER A 39 -1.88 -18.17 -15.47
C SER A 39 -2.48 -19.44 -16.09
N ARG A 40 -3.08 -20.30 -15.28
CA ARG A 40 -3.73 -21.54 -15.71
C ARG A 40 -4.97 -21.28 -16.58
N VAL A 41 -5.88 -20.43 -16.11
CA VAL A 41 -7.19 -20.18 -16.77
C VAL A 41 -7.02 -19.48 -18.11
N PHE A 42 -6.12 -18.53 -18.22
CA PHE A 42 -5.85 -17.81 -19.47
C PHE A 42 -4.78 -18.47 -20.34
N ALA A 43 -4.21 -19.61 -19.91
CA ALA A 43 -3.14 -20.35 -20.61
C ALA A 43 -1.95 -19.46 -20.98
N VAL A 44 -1.51 -18.63 -20.02
CA VAL A 44 -0.41 -17.65 -20.17
C VAL A 44 0.71 -17.93 -19.17
N SER A 45 1.90 -17.35 -19.39
CA SER A 45 3.00 -17.43 -18.41
C SER A 45 2.66 -16.69 -17.11
N LEU A 46 3.39 -17.01 -16.02
CA LEU A 46 3.25 -16.29 -14.76
C LEU A 46 3.58 -14.79 -14.93
N ALA A 47 4.56 -14.47 -15.77
CA ALA A 47 4.95 -13.10 -16.08
C ALA A 47 3.82 -12.34 -16.80
N GLN A 48 3.10 -12.98 -17.72
CA GLN A 48 1.93 -12.40 -18.37
C GLN A 48 0.78 -12.20 -17.38
N ALA A 49 0.48 -13.23 -16.55
CA ALA A 49 -0.55 -13.09 -15.51
C ALA A 49 -0.23 -11.98 -14.50
N ALA A 50 1.05 -11.76 -14.19
CA ALA A 50 1.51 -10.72 -13.26
C ALA A 50 1.20 -9.29 -13.74
N GLN A 51 0.82 -9.10 -15.02
CA GLN A 51 0.38 -7.80 -15.54
C GLN A 51 -0.85 -7.26 -14.79
N VAL A 52 -1.72 -8.13 -14.26
CA VAL A 52 -2.89 -7.70 -13.47
C VAL A 52 -2.50 -6.96 -12.18
N VAL A 53 -1.30 -7.26 -11.64
CA VAL A 53 -0.73 -6.60 -10.45
C VAL A 53 0.15 -5.43 -10.87
N SER A 54 1.01 -5.62 -11.86
CA SER A 54 1.97 -4.62 -12.32
C SER A 54 1.29 -3.39 -12.92
N VAL A 55 0.37 -3.58 -13.87
CA VAL A 55 -0.36 -2.46 -14.50
C VAL A 55 -1.20 -1.70 -13.46
N PHE A 56 -1.82 -2.42 -12.52
CA PHE A 56 -2.50 -1.77 -11.40
C PHE A 56 -1.54 -0.85 -10.64
N ALA A 57 -0.33 -1.32 -10.30
CA ALA A 57 0.64 -0.54 -9.53
C ALA A 57 1.14 0.70 -10.29
N VAL A 58 1.41 0.59 -11.63
CA VAL A 58 1.77 1.75 -12.46
C VAL A 58 0.67 2.80 -12.43
N VAL A 59 -0.56 2.39 -12.76
CA VAL A 59 -1.69 3.32 -12.86
C VAL A 59 -1.97 3.97 -11.50
N TYR A 60 -1.94 3.17 -10.43
CA TYR A 60 -2.11 3.64 -9.06
C TYR A 60 -1.04 4.69 -8.69
N GLY A 61 0.23 4.37 -8.92
CA GLY A 61 1.35 5.26 -8.62
C GLY A 61 1.30 6.58 -9.40
N LEU A 62 1.04 6.53 -10.70
CA LEU A 62 0.95 7.73 -11.54
C LEU A 62 -0.28 8.58 -11.18
N ALA A 63 -1.43 7.96 -10.97
CA ALA A 63 -2.67 8.66 -10.64
C ALA A 63 -2.59 9.42 -9.31
N GLN A 64 -1.84 8.92 -8.33
CA GLN A 64 -1.66 9.59 -7.03
C GLN A 64 -1.09 11.02 -7.15
N LEU A 65 -0.26 11.28 -8.16
CA LEU A 65 0.34 12.61 -8.37
C LEU A 65 -0.71 13.70 -8.65
N PHE A 66 -1.86 13.32 -9.20
CA PHE A 66 -2.91 14.24 -9.61
C PHE A 66 -4.00 14.42 -8.57
N TYR A 67 -4.17 13.48 -7.63
CA TYR A 67 -5.30 13.53 -6.69
C TYR A 67 -5.16 14.58 -5.60
N GLY A 68 -3.96 14.98 -5.22
CA GLY A 68 -3.77 16.08 -4.26
C GLY A 68 -4.42 17.39 -4.75
N PRO A 69 -3.96 17.96 -5.87
CA PRO A 69 -4.56 19.17 -6.45
C PRO A 69 -6.04 19.03 -6.83
N LEU A 70 -6.45 17.85 -7.27
CA LEU A 70 -7.84 17.57 -7.62
C LEU A 70 -8.73 17.57 -6.38
N GLY A 71 -8.23 16.99 -5.27
CA GLY A 71 -8.91 16.96 -3.97
C GLY A 71 -9.15 18.36 -3.38
N ASP A 72 -8.15 19.23 -3.52
CA ASP A 72 -8.27 20.61 -3.05
C ASP A 72 -9.29 21.43 -3.87
N ARG A 73 -9.42 21.15 -5.20
CA ARG A 73 -10.36 21.85 -6.08
C ARG A 73 -11.79 21.32 -6.00
N LEU A 74 -11.98 20.01 -6.03
CA LEU A 74 -13.30 19.37 -6.16
C LEU A 74 -13.88 18.90 -4.81
N GLY A 75 -13.04 18.90 -3.75
CA GLY A 75 -13.39 18.41 -2.41
C GLY A 75 -12.97 16.95 -2.20
N LYS A 76 -12.12 16.74 -1.20
CA LYS A 76 -11.50 15.44 -0.87
C LYS A 76 -12.51 14.33 -0.66
N PHE A 77 -13.52 14.57 0.19
CA PHE A 77 -14.56 13.58 0.49
C PHE A 77 -15.39 13.20 -0.73
N ARG A 78 -15.70 14.18 -1.59
CA ARG A 78 -16.44 13.96 -2.84
C ARG A 78 -15.68 13.05 -3.78
N ILE A 79 -14.37 13.29 -3.96
CA ILE A 79 -13.55 12.46 -4.85
C ILE A 79 -13.44 11.05 -4.30
N VAL A 80 -13.18 10.86 -2.99
CA VAL A 80 -13.15 9.52 -2.38
C VAL A 80 -14.46 8.77 -2.63
N THR A 81 -15.59 9.44 -2.47
CA THR A 81 -16.90 8.85 -2.71
C THR A 81 -17.05 8.31 -4.13
N TYR A 82 -16.80 9.16 -5.14
CA TYR A 82 -16.98 8.75 -6.54
C TYR A 82 -15.88 7.80 -7.02
N ALA A 83 -14.66 7.93 -6.52
CA ALA A 83 -13.58 6.99 -6.77
C ALA A 83 -13.91 5.59 -6.24
N THR A 84 -14.49 5.50 -5.03
CA THR A 84 -14.94 4.23 -4.45
C THR A 84 -16.05 3.59 -5.30
N LEU A 85 -17.03 4.37 -5.75
CA LEU A 85 -18.08 3.87 -6.68
C LEU A 85 -17.51 3.46 -8.04
N GLY A 86 -16.52 4.22 -8.57
CA GLY A 86 -15.81 3.85 -9.80
C GLY A 86 -15.06 2.52 -9.67
N CYS A 87 -14.47 2.23 -8.51
CA CYS A 87 -13.84 0.94 -8.23
C CYS A 87 -14.86 -0.21 -8.25
N SER A 88 -16.11 0.01 -7.82
CA SER A 88 -17.18 -0.99 -7.94
C SER A 88 -17.43 -1.34 -9.41
N VAL A 89 -17.53 -0.32 -10.28
CA VAL A 89 -17.73 -0.54 -11.73
C VAL A 89 -16.57 -1.33 -12.33
N GLY A 90 -15.32 -0.93 -12.06
CA GLY A 90 -14.15 -1.66 -12.54
C GLY A 90 -14.10 -3.11 -12.03
N SER A 91 -14.54 -3.36 -10.80
CA SER A 91 -14.61 -4.70 -10.23
C SER A 91 -15.72 -5.54 -10.89
N ILE A 92 -16.87 -4.93 -11.25
CA ILE A 92 -17.92 -5.60 -12.04
C ILE A 92 -17.38 -6.01 -13.41
N VAL A 93 -16.64 -5.12 -14.10
CA VAL A 93 -16.02 -5.47 -15.40
C VAL A 93 -15.06 -6.64 -15.26
N ALA A 94 -14.30 -6.72 -14.15
CA ALA A 94 -13.38 -7.83 -13.88
C ALA A 94 -14.11 -9.17 -13.70
N VAL A 95 -15.33 -9.20 -13.13
CA VAL A 95 -16.15 -10.43 -13.00
C VAL A 95 -16.41 -11.06 -14.36
N PHE A 96 -16.69 -10.23 -15.37
CA PHE A 96 -17.02 -10.67 -16.73
C PHE A 96 -15.82 -10.80 -17.66
N ALA A 97 -14.59 -10.67 -17.15
CA ALA A 97 -13.40 -10.75 -17.98
C ALA A 97 -13.28 -12.13 -18.68
N ALA A 98 -13.33 -12.09 -20.01
CA ALA A 98 -13.17 -13.28 -20.86
C ALA A 98 -11.71 -13.49 -21.31
N SER A 99 -10.86 -12.46 -21.20
CA SER A 99 -9.43 -12.49 -21.55
C SER A 99 -8.60 -11.81 -20.47
N LEU A 100 -7.28 -12.11 -20.46
CA LEU A 100 -6.34 -11.43 -19.59
C LEU A 100 -6.32 -9.91 -19.82
N ASP A 101 -6.37 -9.47 -21.09
CA ASP A 101 -6.37 -8.05 -21.45
C ASP A 101 -7.59 -7.32 -20.91
N MET A 102 -8.77 -7.96 -20.97
CA MET A 102 -9.98 -7.42 -20.37
C MET A 102 -9.87 -7.30 -18.86
N LEU A 103 -9.27 -8.30 -18.20
CA LEU A 103 -9.01 -8.25 -16.76
C LEU A 103 -8.02 -7.13 -16.42
N VAL A 104 -6.93 -6.98 -17.19
CA VAL A 104 -5.97 -5.88 -17.03
C VAL A 104 -6.64 -4.52 -17.22
N ALA A 105 -7.48 -4.36 -18.23
CA ALA A 105 -8.26 -3.11 -18.44
C ALA A 105 -9.19 -2.81 -17.25
N ALA A 106 -9.88 -3.82 -16.73
CA ALA A 106 -10.69 -3.68 -15.52
C ALA A 106 -9.85 -3.25 -14.30
N ARG A 107 -8.64 -3.81 -14.16
CA ARG A 107 -7.69 -3.43 -13.11
C ARG A 107 -7.22 -1.99 -13.24
N VAL A 108 -7.04 -1.47 -14.46
CA VAL A 108 -6.75 -0.03 -14.72
C VAL A 108 -7.87 0.84 -14.16
N LEU A 109 -9.13 0.50 -14.44
CA LEU A 109 -10.28 1.26 -13.92
C LEU A 109 -10.32 1.28 -12.38
N VAL A 110 -10.09 0.12 -11.75
CA VAL A 110 -10.02 0.04 -10.29
C VAL A 110 -8.84 0.84 -9.75
N ALA A 111 -7.66 0.76 -10.36
CA ALA A 111 -6.45 1.45 -9.93
C ALA A 111 -6.61 2.96 -9.97
N LEU A 112 -7.22 3.50 -11.03
CA LEU A 112 -7.52 4.93 -11.15
C LEU A 112 -8.36 5.42 -9.96
N GLY A 113 -9.42 4.72 -9.59
CA GLY A 113 -10.23 5.08 -8.43
C GLY A 113 -9.48 4.87 -7.11
N ALA A 114 -8.90 3.69 -6.93
CA ALA A 114 -8.25 3.28 -5.68
C ALA A 114 -7.10 4.22 -5.27
N ALA A 115 -6.36 4.79 -6.24
CA ALA A 115 -5.26 5.73 -6.01
C ALA A 115 -5.69 7.02 -5.29
N ALA A 116 -6.94 7.43 -5.42
CA ALA A 116 -7.49 8.61 -4.74
C ALA A 116 -7.83 8.34 -3.27
N ILE A 117 -8.23 7.09 -2.94
CA ILE A 117 -8.94 6.77 -1.71
C ILE A 117 -8.07 7.02 -0.48
N ILE A 118 -6.88 6.41 -0.42
CA ILE A 118 -6.02 6.49 0.78
C ILE A 118 -5.52 7.92 1.03
N PRO A 119 -4.85 8.59 0.08
CA PRO A 119 -4.29 9.91 0.34
C PRO A 119 -5.35 10.98 0.65
N LEU A 120 -6.48 10.95 -0.05
CA LEU A 120 -7.54 11.93 0.19
C LEU A 120 -8.34 11.64 1.48
N SER A 121 -8.49 10.36 1.87
CA SER A 121 -9.07 10.00 3.17
C SER A 121 -8.21 10.49 4.33
N MET A 122 -6.89 10.31 4.25
CA MET A 122 -5.93 10.83 5.24
C MET A 122 -5.97 12.35 5.30
N ALA A 123 -5.97 13.01 4.13
CA ALA A 123 -6.01 14.48 4.05
C ALA A 123 -7.33 15.06 4.59
N TRP A 124 -8.48 14.44 4.27
CA TRP A 124 -9.77 14.85 4.81
C TRP A 124 -9.84 14.66 6.33
N THR A 125 -9.33 13.54 6.82
CA THR A 125 -9.26 13.25 8.24
C THR A 125 -8.38 14.25 8.97
N GLY A 126 -7.26 14.66 8.37
CA GLY A 126 -6.38 15.70 8.88
C GLY A 126 -7.05 17.06 8.99
N ASP A 127 -7.94 17.40 8.05
CA ASP A 127 -8.70 18.65 8.07
C ASP A 127 -9.87 18.63 9.08
N ALA A 128 -10.44 17.44 9.34
CA ALA A 128 -11.66 17.29 10.15
C ALA A 128 -11.40 16.99 11.63
N ALA A 129 -10.22 16.43 11.97
CA ALA A 129 -9.90 16.04 13.34
C ALA A 129 -9.29 17.19 14.15
N PRO A 130 -9.71 17.37 15.43
CA PRO A 130 -9.03 18.28 16.36
C PRO A 130 -7.57 17.89 16.53
N HIS A 131 -6.69 18.90 16.76
CA HIS A 131 -5.25 18.70 16.79
C HIS A 131 -4.77 17.69 17.86
N ASP A 132 -5.44 17.65 19.00
CA ASP A 132 -5.17 16.73 20.11
C ASP A 132 -5.57 15.28 19.81
N GLN A 133 -6.50 15.04 18.86
CA GLN A 133 -6.98 13.71 18.47
C GLN A 133 -6.52 13.30 17.06
N LEU A 134 -5.76 14.15 16.37
CA LEU A 134 -5.36 13.95 14.98
C LEU A 134 -4.60 12.64 14.77
N GLN A 135 -3.60 12.37 15.61
CA GLN A 135 -2.76 11.19 15.46
C GLN A 135 -3.56 9.89 15.63
N GLU A 136 -4.43 9.83 16.62
CA GLU A 136 -5.29 8.67 16.85
C GLU A 136 -6.27 8.46 15.70
N THR A 137 -6.83 9.54 15.19
CA THR A 137 -7.80 9.50 14.09
C THR A 137 -7.17 9.04 12.78
N LEU A 138 -5.97 9.54 12.46
CA LEU A 138 -5.20 9.07 11.31
C LEU A 138 -4.79 7.59 11.45
N ALA A 139 -4.44 7.15 12.67
CA ALA A 139 -4.12 5.75 12.92
C ALA A 139 -5.32 4.82 12.65
N ARG A 140 -6.55 5.24 12.97
CA ARG A 140 -7.77 4.48 12.66
C ARG A 140 -7.98 4.29 11.15
N VAL A 141 -7.78 5.34 10.36
CA VAL A 141 -7.85 5.24 8.90
C VAL A 141 -6.71 4.36 8.35
N GLY A 142 -5.51 4.48 8.92
CA GLY A 142 -4.35 3.65 8.57
C GLY A 142 -4.54 2.17 8.89
N LEU A 143 -5.26 1.83 9.97
CA LEU A 143 -5.64 0.44 10.26
C LEU A 143 -6.46 -0.17 9.13
N GLY A 144 -7.38 0.59 8.51
CA GLY A 144 -8.11 0.14 7.33
C GLY A 144 -7.16 -0.29 6.22
N THR A 145 -6.13 0.51 5.93
CA THR A 145 -5.12 0.19 4.91
C THR A 145 -4.39 -1.12 5.22
N THR A 146 -3.90 -1.29 6.45
CA THR A 146 -3.14 -2.49 6.83
C THR A 146 -4.00 -3.74 6.87
N LEU A 147 -5.23 -3.64 7.40
CA LEU A 147 -6.21 -4.71 7.32
C LEU A 147 -6.58 -5.06 5.88
N GLY A 148 -6.55 -4.08 4.97
CA GLY A 148 -6.74 -4.30 3.54
C GLY A 148 -5.63 -5.18 2.92
N ILE A 149 -4.36 -5.01 3.34
CA ILE A 149 -3.27 -5.91 2.90
C ILE A 149 -3.59 -7.36 3.30
N VAL A 150 -3.95 -7.57 4.57
CA VAL A 150 -4.31 -8.89 5.11
C VAL A 150 -5.53 -9.45 4.38
N GLY A 151 -6.61 -8.66 4.31
CA GLY A 151 -7.87 -9.06 3.70
C GLY A 151 -7.74 -9.37 2.21
N GLY A 152 -6.95 -8.59 1.46
CA GLY A 152 -6.72 -8.82 0.04
C GLY A 152 -6.06 -10.17 -0.24
N GLN A 153 -4.99 -10.49 0.50
CA GLN A 153 -4.30 -11.78 0.39
C GLN A 153 -5.21 -12.96 0.75
N LEU A 154 -5.93 -12.85 1.87
CA LEU A 154 -6.86 -13.88 2.32
C LEU A 154 -8.00 -14.11 1.32
N MET A 155 -8.66 -13.04 0.91
CA MET A 155 -9.80 -13.12 -0.02
C MET A 155 -9.37 -13.63 -1.39
N GLY A 156 -8.20 -13.18 -1.88
CA GLY A 156 -7.66 -13.65 -3.16
C GLY A 156 -7.51 -15.16 -3.20
N GLY A 157 -6.84 -15.75 -2.20
CA GLY A 157 -6.67 -17.20 -2.11
C GLY A 157 -7.97 -17.94 -1.83
N LEU A 158 -8.74 -17.50 -0.82
CA LEU A 158 -9.96 -18.18 -0.39
C LEU A 158 -11.02 -18.27 -1.51
N PHE A 159 -11.33 -17.16 -2.15
CA PHE A 159 -12.31 -17.16 -3.24
C PHE A 159 -11.84 -18.01 -4.42
N THR A 160 -10.55 -17.96 -4.74
CA THR A 160 -10.02 -18.71 -5.87
C THR A 160 -10.16 -20.22 -5.68
N ASP A 161 -9.91 -20.73 -4.48
CA ASP A 161 -10.03 -22.14 -4.16
C ASP A 161 -11.49 -22.62 -3.99
N THR A 162 -12.40 -21.74 -3.54
CA THR A 162 -13.76 -22.15 -3.14
C THR A 162 -14.80 -21.87 -4.21
N LEU A 163 -14.94 -20.63 -4.64
CA LEU A 163 -15.98 -20.14 -5.55
C LEU A 163 -15.43 -19.80 -6.94
N GLY A 164 -14.12 -19.68 -7.06
CA GLY A 164 -13.41 -19.21 -8.24
C GLY A 164 -13.08 -17.71 -8.19
N TRP A 165 -12.00 -17.35 -8.87
CA TRP A 165 -11.40 -16.00 -8.85
C TRP A 165 -12.38 -14.86 -9.23
N ARG A 166 -13.37 -15.13 -10.07
CA ARG A 166 -14.39 -14.13 -10.46
C ARG A 166 -15.22 -13.64 -9.28
N TRP A 167 -15.52 -14.51 -8.33
CA TRP A 167 -16.29 -14.17 -7.14
C TRP A 167 -15.53 -13.25 -6.18
N ALA A 168 -14.20 -13.29 -6.19
CA ALA A 168 -13.40 -12.32 -5.44
C ALA A 168 -13.61 -10.89 -5.98
N PHE A 169 -13.67 -10.72 -7.30
CA PHE A 169 -14.02 -9.43 -7.90
C PHE A 169 -15.48 -9.05 -7.67
N GLY A 170 -16.41 -10.02 -7.67
CA GLY A 170 -17.82 -9.81 -7.32
C GLY A 170 -17.98 -9.30 -5.88
N PHE A 171 -17.26 -9.92 -4.94
CA PHE A 171 -17.21 -9.44 -3.57
C PHE A 171 -16.62 -8.02 -3.45
N MET A 172 -15.54 -7.74 -4.17
CA MET A 172 -14.97 -6.39 -4.20
C MET A 172 -15.92 -5.37 -4.82
N ALA A 173 -16.66 -5.74 -5.87
CA ALA A 173 -17.67 -4.89 -6.47
C ALA A 173 -18.79 -4.53 -5.47
N LEU A 174 -19.27 -5.52 -4.73
CA LEU A 174 -20.26 -5.32 -3.66
C LEU A 174 -19.70 -4.44 -2.54
N LEU A 175 -18.49 -4.73 -2.06
CA LEU A 175 -17.84 -3.98 -1.00
C LEU A 175 -17.65 -2.50 -1.38
N PHE A 176 -17.10 -2.23 -2.56
CA PHE A 176 -16.94 -0.86 -3.07
C PHE A 176 -18.27 -0.18 -3.30
N GLY A 177 -19.28 -0.92 -3.81
CA GLY A 177 -20.61 -0.40 -4.04
C GLY A 177 -21.31 0.01 -2.74
N VAL A 178 -21.27 -0.84 -1.72
CA VAL A 178 -21.86 -0.57 -0.40
C VAL A 178 -21.13 0.59 0.29
N VAL A 179 -19.79 0.53 0.38
CA VAL A 179 -19.00 1.58 1.01
C VAL A 179 -19.16 2.91 0.26
N GLY A 180 -19.09 2.89 -1.06
CA GLY A 180 -19.30 4.08 -1.90
C GLY A 180 -20.69 4.67 -1.78
N GLY A 181 -21.73 3.83 -1.71
CA GLY A 181 -23.12 4.24 -1.48
C GLY A 181 -23.30 4.91 -0.10
N LEU A 182 -22.71 4.32 0.95
CA LEU A 182 -22.74 4.89 2.29
C LEU A 182 -21.97 6.23 2.35
N LEU A 183 -20.80 6.31 1.70
CA LEU A 183 -20.05 7.57 1.56
C LEU A 183 -20.87 8.61 0.80
N HIS A 184 -21.57 8.23 -0.27
CA HIS A 184 -22.43 9.13 -1.02
C HIS A 184 -23.59 9.68 -0.16
N ALA A 185 -24.25 8.79 0.58
CA ALA A 185 -25.30 9.21 1.52
C ALA A 185 -24.77 10.18 2.59
N ASP A 186 -23.57 9.89 3.13
CA ASP A 186 -22.93 10.76 4.12
C ASP A 186 -22.52 12.10 3.53
N TRP A 187 -21.94 12.13 2.35
CA TRP A 187 -21.60 13.35 1.62
C TRP A 187 -22.83 14.23 1.35
N ARG A 188 -23.98 13.64 0.94
CA ARG A 188 -25.23 14.38 0.76
C ARG A 188 -25.71 15.03 2.06
N ARG A 189 -25.62 14.31 3.18
CA ARG A 189 -25.98 14.85 4.52
C ARG A 189 -25.07 16.01 4.93
N GLN A 190 -23.75 15.90 4.69
CA GLN A 190 -22.79 16.99 4.98
C GLN A 190 -23.08 18.24 4.13
N ARG A 191 -23.54 18.09 2.88
CA ARG A 191 -23.90 19.22 2.04
C ARG A 191 -25.18 19.93 2.47
N ALA A 192 -26.11 19.22 3.10
CA ALA A 192 -27.36 19.78 3.61
C ALA A 192 -27.17 20.53 4.95
N ALA A 193 -26.06 20.29 5.66
CA ALA A 193 -25.74 21.01 6.89
C ALA A 193 -25.22 22.43 6.59
N PRO A 194 -25.58 23.45 7.40
CA PRO A 194 -25.04 24.79 7.25
C PRO A 194 -23.52 24.79 7.32
N ARG A 195 -22.84 25.31 6.29
CA ARG A 195 -21.39 25.46 6.30
C ARG A 195 -20.98 26.58 7.22
N VAL A 196 -20.22 26.29 8.27
CA VAL A 196 -19.38 27.26 8.92
C VAL A 196 -18.28 27.64 7.92
N ALA A 197 -18.26 28.88 7.46
CA ALA A 197 -17.27 29.36 6.50
C ALA A 197 -15.87 29.18 7.11
N ALA A 198 -15.01 28.45 6.41
CA ALA A 198 -13.60 28.40 6.75
C ALA A 198 -13.01 29.81 6.55
N SER A 199 -12.66 30.44 7.65
CA SER A 199 -12.08 31.77 7.67
C SER A 199 -10.57 31.70 7.40
N GLY A 200 -10.18 32.16 6.23
CA GLY A 200 -8.79 32.48 5.89
C GLY A 200 -8.49 32.35 4.40
N PRO A 201 -7.81 33.33 3.78
CA PRO A 201 -7.30 33.15 2.42
C PRO A 201 -6.28 32.03 2.39
N PRO A 202 -6.25 31.19 1.31
CA PRO A 202 -5.25 30.15 1.17
C PRO A 202 -3.86 30.79 1.15
N ALA A 203 -2.97 30.35 2.05
CA ALA A 203 -1.59 30.79 2.05
C ALA A 203 -0.98 30.57 0.66
N ALA A 204 -0.28 31.56 0.12
CA ALA A 204 0.40 31.48 -1.17
C ALA A 204 1.41 30.31 -1.10
N ARG A 205 1.09 29.21 -1.77
CA ARG A 205 1.98 28.05 -1.88
C ARG A 205 2.88 28.24 -3.11
N PRO A 206 4.17 27.87 -3.05
CA PRO A 206 5.02 27.84 -4.23
C PRO A 206 4.36 27.04 -5.36
N GLY A 207 4.59 27.43 -6.61
CA GLY A 207 4.01 26.73 -7.77
C GLY A 207 4.38 25.25 -7.80
N TYR A 208 3.50 24.41 -8.35
CA TYR A 208 3.68 22.95 -8.44
C TYR A 208 5.06 22.56 -9.01
N VAL A 209 5.49 23.23 -10.09
CA VAL A 209 6.79 22.97 -10.76
C VAL A 209 7.97 23.28 -9.82
N ALA A 210 7.94 24.40 -9.12
CA ALA A 210 9.00 24.77 -8.18
C ALA A 210 9.14 23.76 -7.04
N GLN A 211 8.03 23.31 -6.47
CA GLN A 211 8.03 22.26 -5.43
C GLN A 211 8.56 20.93 -5.97
N THR A 212 8.18 20.54 -7.20
CA THR A 212 8.68 19.33 -7.86
C THR A 212 10.20 19.40 -8.03
N LEU A 213 10.73 20.50 -8.54
CA LEU A 213 12.17 20.69 -8.73
C LEU A 213 12.93 20.56 -7.41
N VAL A 214 12.46 21.17 -6.32
CA VAL A 214 13.10 21.06 -5.00
C VAL A 214 13.17 19.60 -4.55
N ILE A 215 12.12 18.79 -4.78
CA ILE A 215 12.10 17.38 -4.40
C ILE A 215 13.12 16.58 -5.23
N PHE A 216 13.17 16.78 -6.55
CA PHE A 216 14.07 16.00 -7.41
C PHE A 216 15.52 16.47 -7.39
N THR A 217 15.81 17.71 -7.00
CA THR A 217 17.17 18.24 -6.91
C THR A 217 17.81 18.04 -5.55
N GLY A 218 17.02 17.87 -4.48
CA GLY A 218 17.51 17.68 -3.11
C GLY A 218 18.32 16.36 -2.96
N PRO A 219 19.58 16.41 -2.45
CA PRO A 219 20.39 15.19 -2.32
C PRO A 219 19.73 14.12 -1.44
N TRP A 220 19.13 14.53 -0.31
CA TRP A 220 18.41 13.61 0.57
C TRP A 220 17.13 13.06 -0.06
N SER A 221 16.38 13.92 -0.75
CA SER A 221 15.16 13.51 -1.45
C SER A 221 15.45 12.44 -2.51
N ARG A 222 16.56 12.57 -3.25
CA ARG A 222 17.00 11.56 -4.23
C ARG A 222 17.27 10.21 -3.56
N ILE A 223 17.97 10.20 -2.41
CA ILE A 223 18.22 8.95 -1.66
C ILE A 223 16.89 8.33 -1.24
N VAL A 224 15.95 9.12 -0.68
CA VAL A 224 14.65 8.64 -0.23
C VAL A 224 13.83 8.10 -1.40
N LEU A 225 13.78 8.81 -2.53
CA LEU A 225 13.00 8.38 -3.70
C LEU A 225 13.58 7.13 -4.36
N LEU A 226 14.92 7.07 -4.56
CA LEU A 226 15.58 5.89 -5.12
C LEU A 226 15.42 4.67 -4.20
N THR A 227 15.58 4.87 -2.89
CA THR A 227 15.35 3.83 -1.89
C THR A 227 13.89 3.35 -1.93
N GLY A 228 12.92 4.26 -2.03
CA GLY A 228 11.50 3.92 -2.16
C GLY A 228 11.18 3.13 -3.44
N PHE A 229 11.81 3.47 -4.57
CA PHE A 229 11.65 2.70 -5.81
C PHE A 229 12.17 1.26 -5.66
N VAL A 230 13.39 1.09 -5.11
CA VAL A 230 13.99 -0.24 -4.92
C VAL A 230 13.22 -1.03 -3.83
N GLU A 231 12.76 -0.38 -2.77
CA GLU A 231 11.85 -0.97 -1.76
C GLU A 231 10.57 -1.49 -2.42
N GLY A 232 9.96 -0.69 -3.29
CA GLY A 232 8.80 -1.11 -4.06
C GLY A 232 9.09 -2.35 -4.91
N ALA A 233 10.22 -2.37 -5.61
CA ALA A 233 10.59 -3.47 -6.50
C ALA A 233 10.95 -4.75 -5.74
N ALA A 234 11.89 -4.68 -4.80
CA ALA A 234 12.42 -5.86 -4.11
C ALA A 234 11.57 -6.29 -2.90
N GLY A 235 10.83 -5.36 -2.28
CA GLY A 235 9.91 -5.66 -1.19
C GLY A 235 8.53 -6.04 -1.71
N PHE A 236 7.72 -5.06 -2.08
CA PHE A 236 6.33 -5.30 -2.49
C PHE A 236 6.19 -6.05 -3.83
N GLY A 237 7.12 -5.85 -4.78
CA GLY A 237 7.11 -6.55 -6.07
C GLY A 237 7.36 -8.04 -5.90
N VAL A 238 8.35 -8.41 -5.09
CA VAL A 238 8.67 -9.82 -4.80
C VAL A 238 7.63 -10.46 -3.89
N LEU A 239 7.02 -9.70 -2.95
CA LEU A 239 5.93 -10.17 -2.10
C LEU A 239 4.76 -10.75 -2.92
N ALA A 240 4.48 -10.20 -4.10
CA ALA A 240 3.39 -10.64 -4.96
C ALA A 240 3.53 -12.10 -5.44
N ILE A 241 4.76 -12.66 -5.46
CA ILE A 241 5.01 -14.04 -5.86
C ILE A 241 5.07 -15.03 -4.67
N TRP A 242 5.02 -14.58 -3.41
CA TRP A 242 5.14 -15.45 -2.25
C TRP A 242 4.02 -16.50 -2.18
N ALA A 243 2.77 -16.10 -2.42
CA ALA A 243 1.66 -17.05 -2.46
C ALA A 243 1.83 -18.09 -3.58
N SER A 244 2.28 -17.64 -4.76
CA SER A 244 2.60 -18.56 -5.88
C SER A 244 3.72 -19.54 -5.55
N HIS A 245 4.73 -19.09 -4.78
CA HIS A 245 5.83 -19.96 -4.31
C HIS A 245 5.31 -21.02 -3.34
N LEU A 246 4.56 -20.63 -2.31
CA LEU A 246 3.98 -21.54 -1.33
C LEU A 246 3.05 -22.57 -1.99
N HIS A 247 2.25 -22.14 -2.96
CA HIS A 247 1.37 -23.03 -3.72
C HIS A 247 2.15 -24.04 -4.55
N ARG A 248 3.13 -23.59 -5.36
CA ARG A 248 3.83 -24.45 -6.32
C ARG A 248 4.92 -25.33 -5.72
N VAL A 249 5.62 -24.87 -4.68
CA VAL A 249 6.77 -25.55 -4.09
C VAL A 249 6.38 -26.36 -2.86
N MET A 250 5.38 -25.92 -2.11
CA MET A 250 4.94 -26.58 -0.89
C MET A 250 3.57 -27.27 -1.04
N ASP A 251 3.02 -27.29 -2.26
CA ASP A 251 1.75 -27.94 -2.62
C ASP A 251 0.55 -27.48 -1.74
N LEU A 252 0.58 -26.21 -1.32
CA LEU A 252 -0.48 -25.63 -0.53
C LEU A 252 -1.63 -25.14 -1.41
N PRO A 253 -2.91 -25.26 -0.98
CA PRO A 253 -4.00 -24.56 -1.64
C PRO A 253 -3.78 -23.05 -1.58
N LEU A 254 -4.32 -22.30 -2.56
CA LEU A 254 -4.13 -20.85 -2.65
C LEU A 254 -4.69 -20.11 -1.43
N SER A 255 -5.74 -20.65 -0.81
CA SER A 255 -6.31 -20.15 0.44
C SER A 255 -5.30 -20.22 1.60
N ALA A 256 -4.61 -21.33 1.76
CA ALA A 256 -3.57 -21.48 2.79
C ALA A 256 -2.34 -20.62 2.46
N ALA A 257 -1.91 -20.59 1.20
CA ALA A 257 -0.81 -19.75 0.75
C ALA A 257 -1.12 -18.25 0.98
N GLY A 258 -2.31 -17.80 0.61
CA GLY A 258 -2.78 -16.44 0.87
C GLY A 258 -2.88 -16.12 2.36
N ALA A 259 -3.34 -17.07 3.18
CA ALA A 259 -3.40 -16.91 4.64
C ALA A 259 -2.00 -16.76 5.26
N ILE A 260 -1.02 -17.54 4.82
CA ILE A 260 0.37 -17.40 5.28
C ILE A 260 0.93 -16.03 4.86
N VAL A 261 0.73 -15.61 3.60
CA VAL A 261 1.21 -14.29 3.14
C VAL A 261 0.49 -13.15 3.85
N ALA A 262 -0.78 -13.31 4.24
CA ALA A 262 -1.49 -12.31 5.04
C ALA A 262 -0.81 -12.02 6.40
N LEU A 263 -0.06 -12.98 6.97
CA LEU A 263 0.73 -12.78 8.20
C LEU A 263 1.80 -11.69 8.03
N PHE A 264 2.23 -11.39 6.81
CA PHE A 264 3.11 -10.25 6.54
C PHE A 264 2.45 -8.92 6.97
N GLY A 265 1.19 -8.73 6.63
CA GLY A 265 0.43 -7.55 7.10
C GLY A 265 0.21 -7.57 8.62
N ILE A 266 -0.04 -8.73 9.21
CA ILE A 266 -0.17 -8.89 10.66
C ILE A 266 1.15 -8.55 11.35
N GLY A 267 2.29 -9.00 10.84
CA GLY A 267 3.61 -8.61 11.33
C GLY A 267 3.81 -7.10 11.33
N GLY A 268 3.37 -6.42 10.28
CA GLY A 268 3.35 -4.96 10.19
C GLY A 268 2.47 -4.30 11.26
N MET A 269 1.27 -4.86 11.55
CA MET A 269 0.39 -4.35 12.62
C MET A 269 1.03 -4.53 13.99
N VAL A 270 1.67 -5.67 14.25
CA VAL A 270 2.41 -5.91 15.49
C VAL A 270 3.53 -4.89 15.65
N TYR A 271 4.30 -4.62 14.59
CA TYR A 271 5.30 -3.56 14.63
C TYR A 271 4.68 -2.20 14.95
N MET A 272 3.62 -1.80 14.26
CA MET A 272 3.00 -0.49 14.48
C MET A 272 2.50 -0.29 15.92
N SER A 273 2.05 -1.34 16.59
CA SER A 273 1.61 -1.28 17.98
C SER A 273 2.75 -0.98 18.96
N VAL A 274 3.97 -1.40 18.65
CA VAL A 274 5.16 -1.20 19.50
C VAL A 274 6.15 -0.15 18.95
N ALA A 275 5.90 0.38 17.76
CA ALA A 275 6.81 1.26 17.02
C ALA A 275 7.30 2.44 17.86
N ARG A 276 6.39 3.14 18.58
CA ARG A 276 6.73 4.28 19.43
C ARG A 276 7.79 3.92 20.48
N HIS A 277 7.65 2.76 21.12
CA HIS A 277 8.59 2.28 22.14
C HIS A 277 9.94 1.95 21.52
N LEU A 278 9.93 1.22 20.40
CA LEU A 278 11.15 0.79 19.71
C LEU A 278 11.94 1.99 19.16
N ILE A 279 11.26 2.97 18.54
CA ILE A 279 11.89 4.19 18.00
C ILE A 279 12.56 4.99 19.12
N ARG A 280 11.90 5.12 20.26
CA ARG A 280 12.47 5.86 21.42
C ARG A 280 13.69 5.18 22.02
N ARG A 281 13.73 3.84 21.98
CA ARG A 281 14.82 3.07 22.61
C ARG A 281 16.04 2.92 21.70
N TRP A 282 15.83 2.69 20.39
CA TRP A 282 16.91 2.33 19.47
C TRP A 282 17.11 3.32 18.31
N GLY A 283 16.18 4.20 18.09
CA GLY A 283 16.24 5.18 17.00
C GLY A 283 15.88 4.60 15.62
N GLN A 284 15.56 5.51 14.71
CA GLN A 284 15.06 5.14 13.37
C GLN A 284 16.10 4.41 12.51
N ALA A 285 17.37 4.81 12.56
CA ALA A 285 18.41 4.22 11.74
C ALA A 285 18.69 2.77 12.13
N TRP A 286 18.71 2.46 13.44
CA TRP A 286 18.88 1.09 13.93
C TRP A 286 17.69 0.22 13.50
N LEU A 287 16.46 0.75 13.64
CA LEU A 287 15.25 0.02 13.24
C LEU A 287 15.26 -0.30 11.75
N ALA A 288 15.68 0.64 10.91
CA ALA A 288 15.77 0.40 9.47
C ALA A 288 16.75 -0.74 9.15
N GLY A 289 17.93 -0.77 9.77
CA GLY A 289 18.94 -1.81 9.57
C GLY A 289 18.50 -3.17 10.12
N PHE A 290 18.02 -3.21 11.37
CA PHE A 290 17.58 -4.47 11.99
C PHE A 290 16.34 -5.06 11.29
N GLY A 291 15.39 -4.22 10.88
CA GLY A 291 14.20 -4.65 10.17
C GLY A 291 14.51 -5.38 8.87
N VAL A 292 15.46 -4.89 8.07
CA VAL A 292 15.85 -5.58 6.83
C VAL A 292 16.67 -6.85 7.08
N CYS A 293 17.37 -6.98 8.22
CA CYS A 293 17.99 -8.24 8.62
C CYS A 293 16.92 -9.30 8.94
N LEU A 294 15.86 -8.93 9.65
CA LEU A 294 14.73 -9.84 9.89
C LEU A 294 14.04 -10.25 8.59
N LEU A 295 13.83 -9.31 7.68
CA LEU A 295 13.25 -9.60 6.36
C LEU A 295 14.17 -10.53 5.55
N GLY A 296 15.48 -10.27 5.53
CA GLY A 296 16.46 -11.11 4.85
C GLY A 296 16.44 -12.56 5.37
N LEU A 297 16.43 -12.73 6.71
CA LEU A 297 16.31 -14.06 7.33
C LEU A 297 14.97 -14.73 6.95
N ALA A 298 13.87 -14.00 6.98
CA ALA A 298 12.55 -14.50 6.60
C ALA A 298 12.54 -14.99 5.13
N THR A 299 13.13 -14.23 4.21
CA THR A 299 13.22 -14.61 2.80
C THR A 299 14.13 -15.81 2.55
N LEU A 300 15.20 -15.99 3.33
CA LEU A 300 16.03 -17.19 3.29
C LEU A 300 15.23 -18.43 3.71
N VAL A 301 14.46 -18.34 4.79
CA VAL A 301 13.59 -19.43 5.24
C VAL A 301 12.54 -19.74 4.18
N LEU A 302 11.81 -18.73 3.69
CA LEU A 302 10.77 -18.91 2.68
C LEU A 302 11.30 -19.52 1.38
N GLY A 303 12.49 -19.08 0.92
CA GLY A 303 13.04 -19.51 -0.36
C GLY A 303 13.69 -20.90 -0.37
N PHE A 304 14.23 -21.35 0.77
CA PHE A 304 15.04 -22.56 0.83
C PHE A 304 14.54 -23.64 1.77
N VAL A 305 13.68 -23.31 2.74
CA VAL A 305 13.12 -24.29 3.66
C VAL A 305 11.77 -24.79 3.12
N ALA A 306 11.77 -25.99 2.56
CA ALA A 306 10.57 -26.64 1.99
C ALA A 306 9.63 -27.16 3.11
N CYS A 307 9.26 -26.27 4.06
CA CYS A 307 8.38 -26.58 5.17
C CYS A 307 7.40 -25.41 5.37
N TRP A 308 6.14 -25.64 5.04
CA TRP A 308 5.11 -24.61 5.15
C TRP A 308 4.92 -24.11 6.59
N VAL A 309 5.13 -24.96 7.59
CA VAL A 309 5.03 -24.56 9.01
C VAL A 309 6.08 -23.51 9.36
N ALA A 310 7.30 -23.62 8.80
CA ALA A 310 8.35 -22.63 8.98
C ALA A 310 8.04 -21.31 8.27
N SER A 311 7.23 -21.34 7.22
CA SER A 311 6.80 -20.14 6.48
C SER A 311 5.88 -19.25 7.30
N ILE A 312 5.16 -19.78 8.29
CA ILE A 312 4.28 -19.03 9.18
C ILE A 312 5.06 -17.97 9.99
N PRO A 313 5.99 -18.35 10.89
CA PRO A 313 6.78 -17.37 11.62
C PRO A 313 7.70 -16.53 10.72
N ALA A 314 8.21 -17.10 9.64
CA ALA A 314 9.05 -16.38 8.69
C ALA A 314 8.27 -15.21 8.05
N THR A 315 7.05 -15.43 7.57
CA THR A 315 6.24 -14.38 6.97
C THR A 315 5.85 -13.30 7.98
N LEU A 316 5.48 -13.70 9.19
CA LEU A 316 5.16 -12.76 10.27
C LEU A 316 6.35 -11.86 10.63
N LEU A 317 7.52 -12.46 10.83
CA LEU A 317 8.77 -11.75 11.14
C LEU A 317 9.26 -10.91 9.95
N GLY A 318 9.10 -11.42 8.73
CA GLY A 318 9.39 -10.67 7.51
C GLY A 318 8.56 -9.41 7.40
N GLY A 319 7.25 -9.50 7.67
CA GLY A 319 6.36 -8.35 7.72
C GLY A 319 6.72 -7.37 8.83
N PHE A 320 6.99 -7.85 10.04
CA PHE A 320 7.45 -7.03 11.15
C PHE A 320 8.72 -6.24 10.77
N GLY A 321 9.73 -6.92 10.24
CA GLY A 321 10.99 -6.31 9.80
C GLY A 321 10.82 -5.34 8.63
N PHE A 322 10.01 -5.71 7.64
CA PHE A 322 9.71 -4.84 6.50
C PHE A 322 9.08 -3.51 6.96
N PHE A 323 8.08 -3.56 7.85
CA PHE A 323 7.41 -2.35 8.31
C PHE A 323 8.29 -1.50 9.25
N MET A 324 9.29 -2.07 9.92
CA MET A 324 10.34 -1.29 10.62
C MET A 324 11.08 -0.38 9.64
N PHE A 325 11.45 -0.92 8.48
CA PHE A 325 12.12 -0.18 7.42
C PHE A 325 11.16 0.79 6.71
N HIS A 326 10.02 0.31 6.24
CA HIS A 326 9.03 1.07 5.48
C HIS A 326 8.53 2.32 6.25
N ASN A 327 8.19 2.18 7.53
CA ASN A 327 7.75 3.32 8.34
C ASN A 327 8.86 4.34 8.55
N THR A 328 10.12 3.89 8.66
CA THR A 328 11.27 4.81 8.68
C THR A 328 11.40 5.57 7.36
N MET A 329 11.21 4.89 6.23
CA MET A 329 11.19 5.51 4.91
C MET A 329 10.05 6.53 4.76
N GLN A 330 8.83 6.18 5.17
CA GLN A 330 7.68 7.11 5.15
C GLN A 330 7.92 8.35 6.01
N ALA A 331 8.48 8.20 7.20
CA ALA A 331 8.83 9.33 8.06
C ALA A 331 9.83 10.27 7.38
N ASN A 332 10.86 9.72 6.74
CA ASN A 332 11.85 10.50 6.00
C ASN A 332 11.27 11.14 4.73
N ALA A 333 10.33 10.48 4.05
CA ALA A 333 9.61 11.05 2.92
C ALA A 333 8.79 12.30 3.32
N THR A 334 8.18 12.31 4.51
CA THR A 334 7.46 13.50 5.01
C THR A 334 8.38 14.68 5.31
N GLN A 335 9.67 14.41 5.56
CA GLN A 335 10.66 15.41 5.98
C GLN A 335 11.62 15.81 4.86
N MET A 336 11.63 15.13 3.72
CA MET A 336 12.58 15.42 2.63
C MET A 336 12.33 16.78 1.94
N ALA A 337 11.09 17.32 2.03
CA ALA A 337 10.74 18.65 1.55
C ALA A 337 9.74 19.31 2.51
N PRO A 338 10.19 19.95 3.61
CA PRO A 338 9.31 20.49 4.65
C PRO A 338 8.29 21.52 4.15
N ALA A 339 8.64 22.31 3.13
CA ALA A 339 7.75 23.29 2.51
C ALA A 339 6.68 22.66 1.59
N ALA A 340 6.85 21.39 1.18
CA ALA A 340 6.00 20.67 0.22
C ALA A 340 5.70 19.24 0.67
N ARG A 341 5.43 19.02 1.98
CA ARG A 341 5.28 17.68 2.58
C ARG A 341 4.29 16.78 1.85
N GLY A 342 3.12 17.31 1.49
CA GLY A 342 2.09 16.52 0.79
C GLY A 342 2.58 16.02 -0.57
N MET A 343 3.25 16.88 -1.33
CA MET A 343 3.83 16.50 -2.61
C MET A 343 4.99 15.50 -2.44
N ALA A 344 5.85 15.70 -1.44
CA ALA A 344 6.94 14.79 -1.12
C ALA A 344 6.44 13.36 -0.84
N VAL A 345 5.40 13.21 -0.03
CA VAL A 345 4.77 11.92 0.25
C VAL A 345 4.12 11.33 -1.00
N SER A 346 3.47 12.14 -1.83
CA SER A 346 2.88 11.67 -3.10
C SER A 346 3.94 11.15 -4.07
N PHE A 347 5.07 11.85 -4.21
CA PHE A 347 6.18 11.38 -5.04
C PHE A 347 6.81 10.10 -4.49
N PHE A 348 7.01 10.02 -3.17
CA PHE A 348 7.50 8.80 -2.54
C PHE A 348 6.57 7.61 -2.82
N ALA A 349 5.28 7.78 -2.59
CA ALA A 349 4.30 6.72 -2.88
C ALA A 349 4.27 6.36 -4.37
N SER A 350 4.32 7.34 -5.26
CA SER A 350 4.36 7.11 -6.71
C SER A 350 5.58 6.27 -7.13
N VAL A 351 6.79 6.64 -6.70
CA VAL A 351 7.99 5.87 -7.04
C VAL A 351 8.01 4.48 -6.41
N LEU A 352 7.43 4.33 -5.20
CA LEU A 352 7.25 3.04 -4.54
C LEU A 352 6.39 2.10 -5.40
N PHE A 353 5.24 2.58 -5.90
CA PHE A 353 4.35 1.79 -6.75
C PHE A 353 4.92 1.52 -8.14
N LEU A 354 5.66 2.47 -8.72
CA LEU A 354 6.40 2.25 -9.97
C LEU A 354 7.48 1.17 -9.78
N GLY A 355 8.20 1.22 -8.65
CA GLY A 355 9.12 0.18 -8.25
C GLY A 355 8.43 -1.17 -8.10
N GLN A 356 7.30 -1.22 -7.38
CA GLN A 356 6.51 -2.45 -7.23
C GLN A 356 6.11 -3.03 -8.57
N SER A 357 5.66 -2.21 -9.50
CA SER A 357 5.29 -2.66 -10.85
C SER A 357 6.46 -3.31 -11.58
N ALA A 358 7.60 -2.63 -11.63
CA ALA A 358 8.82 -3.18 -12.25
C ALA A 358 9.24 -4.48 -11.55
N GLY A 359 9.22 -4.49 -10.21
CA GLY A 359 9.60 -5.64 -9.41
C GLY A 359 8.72 -6.86 -9.62
N VAL A 360 7.40 -6.69 -9.73
CA VAL A 360 6.47 -7.80 -10.02
C VAL A 360 6.78 -8.46 -11.36
N LEU A 361 6.98 -7.67 -12.42
CA LEU A 361 7.28 -8.20 -13.75
C LEU A 361 8.64 -8.90 -13.80
N ILE A 362 9.67 -8.27 -13.21
CA ILE A 362 11.01 -8.84 -13.15
C ILE A 362 10.99 -10.14 -12.33
N ALA A 363 10.36 -10.12 -11.14
CA ALA A 363 10.27 -11.29 -10.29
C ALA A 363 9.53 -12.44 -10.99
N ALA A 364 8.35 -12.19 -11.58
CA ALA A 364 7.59 -13.21 -12.28
C ALA A 364 8.35 -13.81 -13.49
N SER A 365 9.09 -12.97 -14.24
CA SER A 365 9.92 -13.43 -15.35
C SER A 365 11.14 -14.26 -14.89
N LEU A 366 11.73 -13.88 -13.76
CA LEU A 366 12.88 -14.60 -13.19
C LEU A 366 12.46 -15.94 -12.58
N VAL A 367 11.24 -16.05 -12.02
CA VAL A 367 10.71 -17.31 -11.47
C VAL A 367 10.78 -18.45 -12.49
N GLU A 368 10.50 -18.16 -13.76
CA GLU A 368 10.53 -19.17 -14.83
C GLU A 368 11.96 -19.63 -15.19
N ARG A 369 12.98 -18.81 -14.87
CA ARG A 369 14.39 -19.06 -15.21
C ARG A 369 15.20 -19.69 -14.08
N ILE A 370 15.05 -19.14 -12.86
CA ILE A 370 15.90 -19.50 -11.71
C ILE A 370 15.12 -20.05 -10.51
N GLY A 371 13.80 -20.16 -10.65
CA GLY A 371 12.91 -20.65 -9.58
C GLY A 371 12.50 -19.58 -8.58
N SER A 372 11.32 -19.77 -8.00
CA SER A 372 10.69 -18.78 -7.12
C SER A 372 11.42 -18.59 -5.78
N GLY A 373 12.04 -19.65 -5.24
CA GLY A 373 12.82 -19.56 -4.00
C GLY A 373 14.03 -18.63 -4.14
N PHE A 374 14.80 -18.77 -5.21
CA PHE A 374 15.94 -17.88 -5.49
C PHE A 374 15.51 -16.43 -5.71
N VAL A 375 14.37 -16.19 -6.38
CA VAL A 375 13.84 -14.83 -6.60
C VAL A 375 13.45 -14.17 -5.27
N ILE A 376 12.84 -14.94 -4.36
CA ILE A 376 12.48 -14.44 -3.01
C ILE A 376 13.74 -14.06 -2.23
N VAL A 377 14.75 -14.92 -2.23
CA VAL A 377 16.03 -14.67 -1.53
C VAL A 377 16.78 -13.49 -2.15
N LEU A 378 16.80 -13.39 -3.48
CA LEU A 378 17.38 -12.24 -4.18
C LEU A 378 16.72 -10.92 -3.77
N GLY A 379 15.38 -10.90 -3.73
CA GLY A 379 14.61 -9.74 -3.24
C GLY A 379 14.98 -9.37 -1.79
N GLY A 380 15.05 -10.36 -0.90
CA GLY A 380 15.50 -10.17 0.49
C GLY A 380 16.94 -9.65 0.59
N GLY A 381 17.85 -10.15 -0.23
CA GLY A 381 19.25 -9.69 -0.31
C GLY A 381 19.36 -8.24 -0.80
N ILE A 382 18.59 -7.87 -1.82
CA ILE A 382 18.51 -6.48 -2.29
C ILE A 382 17.97 -5.57 -1.19
N MET A 383 16.89 -5.99 -0.50
CA MET A 383 16.31 -5.23 0.61
C MET A 383 17.30 -5.09 1.78
N LEU A 384 18.07 -6.14 2.10
CA LEU A 384 19.10 -6.10 3.13
C LEU A 384 20.19 -5.08 2.78
N ALA A 385 20.75 -5.14 1.57
CA ALA A 385 21.77 -4.20 1.11
C ALA A 385 21.25 -2.75 1.12
N LEU A 386 20.04 -2.54 0.59
CA LEU A 386 19.38 -1.24 0.53
C LEU A 386 19.13 -0.65 1.93
N GLY A 387 18.59 -1.45 2.84
CA GLY A 387 18.24 -0.99 4.18
C GLY A 387 19.49 -0.67 5.02
N LEU A 388 20.56 -1.46 4.89
CA LEU A 388 21.85 -1.16 5.53
C LEU A 388 22.47 0.11 4.95
N PHE A 389 22.43 0.31 3.64
CA PHE A 389 22.86 1.57 3.00
C PHE A 389 22.05 2.75 3.51
N PHE A 390 20.72 2.64 3.56
CA PHE A 390 19.84 3.71 4.04
C PHE A 390 20.09 4.02 5.53
N ALA A 391 20.20 3.00 6.37
CA ALA A 391 20.49 3.16 7.80
C ALA A 391 21.78 3.93 8.05
N ARG A 392 22.87 3.57 7.33
CA ARG A 392 24.14 4.30 7.39
C ARG A 392 24.03 5.75 6.90
N SER A 393 23.28 5.98 5.82
CA SER A 393 23.05 7.30 5.27
C SER A 393 22.28 8.20 6.24
N LEU A 394 21.26 7.62 6.91
CA LEU A 394 20.46 8.31 7.92
C LEU A 394 21.29 8.67 9.17
N GLN A 395 22.13 7.75 9.66
CA GLN A 395 23.07 8.01 10.77
C GLN A 395 24.01 9.17 10.45
N ARG A 396 24.64 9.17 9.25
CA ARG A 396 25.53 10.25 8.81
C ARG A 396 24.85 11.61 8.75
N ARG A 397 23.58 11.61 8.34
CA ARG A 397 22.77 12.84 8.29
C ARG A 397 22.49 13.36 9.71
N GLN A 398 22.05 12.48 10.63
CA GLN A 398 21.77 12.84 12.02
C GLN A 398 23.00 13.40 12.74
N HIS A 399 24.19 12.83 12.50
CA HIS A 399 25.43 13.36 13.04
C HIS A 399 25.78 14.77 12.52
N LYS A 400 25.52 15.05 11.23
CA LYS A 400 25.76 16.38 10.66
C LYS A 400 24.77 17.45 11.15
N GLU A 401 23.57 17.07 11.56
CA GLU A 401 22.54 17.97 12.09
C GLU A 401 22.77 18.24 13.61
N SER A 402 23.55 17.39 14.30
CA SER A 402 23.89 17.53 15.73
C SER A 402 25.24 18.19 15.99
N SER A 403 26.10 18.29 15.00
CA SER A 403 27.38 19.04 15.01
C SER A 403 27.22 20.44 14.47
#